data_a654d72f824a0356f9b5fcbf46e53557
#
_entry.id   a654d72f824a0356f9b5fcbf46e53557
#
_cell.length_a   1.000
_cell.length_b   1.000
_cell.length_c   1.000
_cell.angle_alpha   90.00
_cell.angle_beta   90.00
_cell.angle_gamma   90.00
#
_symmetry.space_group_name_H-M   'P 1'
#
loop_
_entity.id
_entity.type
_entity.pdbx_description
1 polymer ?
#
loop_
_entity_poly.entity_id
_entity_poly.type
_entity_poly.pdbx_seq_one_letter_code
_entity_poly.pdbx_strand_id
1 'polypeptide(L)'
;IISPVVKIALKEFAGDMKAVTGFDAKEKSGAPIQIYQLDQLTNKEFSAVEKLGAPLHLIITAKDAFYIGTRKGKLIVIGSNARGTAYAIMKLSELAGVSPLAAWNDLQPAQRKSLYTPVDQQWIEVPRIEFRGLALNNSQWMKPQNYSRIARLMLRLRANTLWQVDGRHEAAYN
;
A
#
# COMPACT_ATOMS: atom_id res chain seq x y z
N ILE A 1 -14.02 -0.96 -10.98
CA ILE A 1 -13.40 0.40 -10.96
C ILE A 1 -12.31 0.41 -9.89
N ILE A 2 -11.07 0.79 -10.25
CA ILE A 2 -9.96 0.85 -9.29
C ILE A 2 -10.19 2.01 -8.31
N SER A 3 -10.11 1.74 -7.02
CA SER A 3 -10.27 2.73 -5.95
C SER A 3 -9.23 3.85 -6.03
N PRO A 4 -9.56 5.11 -5.72
CA PRO A 4 -8.64 6.25 -5.83
C PRO A 4 -7.33 6.05 -5.06
N VAL A 5 -7.39 5.54 -3.82
CA VAL A 5 -6.21 5.28 -3.00
C VAL A 5 -5.29 4.22 -3.62
N VAL A 6 -5.85 3.21 -4.28
CA VAL A 6 -5.08 2.18 -5.00
C VAL A 6 -4.38 2.78 -6.21
N LYS A 7 -5.05 3.68 -6.96
CA LYS A 7 -4.42 4.41 -8.07
C LYS A 7 -3.22 5.24 -7.61
N ILE A 8 -3.36 5.92 -6.46
CA ILE A 8 -2.26 6.69 -5.86
C ILE A 8 -1.11 5.75 -5.50
N ALA A 9 -1.39 4.63 -4.82
CA ALA A 9 -0.38 3.65 -4.44
C ALA A 9 0.35 3.06 -5.65
N LEU A 10 -0.36 2.73 -6.73
CA LEU A 10 0.24 2.25 -7.98
C LEU A 10 1.16 3.29 -8.61
N LYS A 11 0.76 4.56 -8.62
CA LYS A 11 1.59 5.65 -9.13
C LYS A 11 2.87 5.84 -8.30
N GLU A 12 2.76 5.81 -6.98
CA GLU A 12 3.91 5.87 -6.06
C GLU A 12 4.85 4.68 -6.30
N PHE A 13 4.30 3.45 -6.35
CA PHE A 13 5.05 2.24 -6.62
C PHE A 13 5.78 2.28 -7.96
N ALA A 14 5.15 2.77 -9.03
CA ALA A 14 5.79 2.91 -10.34
C ALA A 14 6.99 3.87 -10.28
N GLY A 15 6.86 4.99 -9.56
CA GLY A 15 7.97 5.91 -9.32
C GLY A 15 9.11 5.27 -8.52
N ASP A 16 8.77 4.51 -7.49
CA ASP A 16 9.73 3.79 -6.65
C ASP A 16 10.50 2.73 -7.47
N MET A 17 9.79 1.97 -8.30
CA MET A 17 10.43 0.98 -9.18
C MET A 17 11.37 1.63 -10.19
N LYS A 18 10.99 2.78 -10.73
CA LYS A 18 11.87 3.56 -11.61
C LYS A 18 13.12 4.04 -10.87
N ALA A 19 12.98 4.53 -9.64
CA ALA A 19 14.12 4.96 -8.83
C ALA A 19 15.07 3.80 -8.49
N VAL A 20 14.53 2.60 -8.21
CA VAL A 20 15.33 1.41 -7.86
C VAL A 20 15.96 0.76 -9.08
N THR A 21 15.23 0.64 -10.21
CA THR A 21 15.67 -0.19 -11.35
C THR A 21 16.07 0.61 -12.59
N GLY A 22 15.69 1.88 -12.66
CA GLY A 22 15.83 2.71 -13.86
C GLY A 22 14.75 2.46 -14.93
N PHE A 23 13.85 1.47 -14.73
CA PHE A 23 12.83 1.11 -15.71
C PHE A 23 11.44 1.59 -15.29
N ASP A 24 10.65 2.01 -16.28
CA ASP A 24 9.24 2.36 -16.05
C ASP A 24 8.38 1.11 -15.87
N ALA A 25 7.70 1.02 -14.74
CA ALA A 25 6.70 -0.03 -14.52
C ALA A 25 5.47 0.23 -15.39
N LYS A 26 4.93 -0.82 -16.02
CA LYS A 26 3.75 -0.75 -16.90
C LYS A 26 2.70 -1.76 -16.46
N GLU A 27 1.44 -1.33 -16.50
CA GLU A 27 0.32 -2.25 -16.37
C GLU A 27 0.20 -3.11 -17.63
N LYS A 28 0.13 -4.42 -17.45
CA LYS A 28 -0.01 -5.38 -18.54
C LYS A 28 -0.81 -6.60 -18.08
N SER A 29 -1.71 -7.07 -18.94
CA SER A 29 -2.36 -8.37 -18.72
C SER A 29 -1.31 -9.48 -18.61
N GLY A 30 -1.47 -10.36 -17.61
CA GLY A 30 -0.53 -11.44 -17.37
C GLY A 30 0.81 -11.02 -16.76
N ALA A 31 0.90 -9.77 -16.24
CA ALA A 31 2.09 -9.31 -15.55
C ALA A 31 2.51 -10.25 -14.41
N PRO A 32 3.82 -10.30 -14.07
CA PRO A 32 4.32 -11.15 -12.99
C PRO A 32 3.80 -10.74 -11.61
N ILE A 33 3.39 -9.51 -11.42
CA ILE A 33 2.73 -9.01 -10.21
C ILE A 33 1.24 -8.90 -10.49
N GLN A 34 0.42 -9.56 -9.69
CA GLN A 34 -1.04 -9.52 -9.78
C GLN A 34 -1.62 -8.98 -8.48
N ILE A 35 -2.48 -7.97 -8.59
CA ILE A 35 -3.04 -7.24 -7.45
C ILE A 35 -4.55 -7.43 -7.43
N TYR A 36 -5.09 -7.81 -6.26
CA TYR A 36 -6.50 -8.05 -6.02
C TYR A 36 -6.99 -7.26 -4.81
N GLN A 37 -8.21 -6.74 -4.91
CA GLN A 37 -8.94 -6.08 -3.84
C GLN A 37 -10.18 -6.92 -3.54
N LEU A 38 -10.22 -7.62 -2.39
CA LEU A 38 -11.22 -8.66 -2.11
C LEU A 38 -12.66 -8.15 -2.11
N ASP A 39 -12.90 -6.98 -1.51
CA ASP A 39 -14.24 -6.38 -1.41
C ASP A 39 -14.82 -5.88 -2.75
N GLN A 40 -14.06 -5.97 -3.83
CA GLN A 40 -14.51 -5.61 -5.18
C GLN A 40 -14.58 -6.79 -6.15
N LEU A 41 -14.21 -7.99 -5.72
CA LEU A 41 -14.26 -9.16 -6.57
C LEU A 41 -15.68 -9.69 -6.74
N THR A 42 -16.01 -10.07 -7.95
CA THR A 42 -17.19 -10.92 -8.20
C THR A 42 -16.97 -12.31 -7.61
N ASN A 43 -18.03 -13.08 -7.38
CA ASN A 43 -17.94 -14.46 -6.88
C ASN A 43 -17.01 -15.33 -7.76
N LYS A 44 -17.05 -15.15 -9.08
CA LYS A 44 -16.20 -15.87 -10.02
C LYS A 44 -14.71 -15.50 -9.85
N GLU A 45 -14.41 -14.22 -9.71
CA GLU A 45 -13.04 -13.72 -9.47
C GLU A 45 -12.53 -14.16 -8.11
N PHE A 46 -13.37 -14.08 -7.07
CA PHE A 46 -13.02 -14.54 -5.73
C PHE A 46 -12.65 -16.03 -5.74
N SER A 47 -13.45 -16.88 -6.37
CA SER A 47 -13.14 -18.32 -6.51
C SER A 47 -11.84 -18.55 -7.29
N ALA A 48 -11.52 -17.71 -8.25
CA ALA A 48 -10.24 -17.79 -8.96
C ALA A 48 -9.04 -17.43 -8.08
N VAL A 49 -9.17 -16.39 -7.24
CA VAL A 49 -8.14 -15.96 -6.28
C VAL A 49 -7.95 -17.01 -5.18
N GLU A 50 -9.05 -17.58 -4.67
CA GLU A 50 -9.01 -18.65 -3.67
C GLU A 50 -8.21 -19.87 -4.17
N LYS A 51 -8.36 -20.26 -5.44
CA LYS A 51 -7.58 -21.33 -6.08
C LYS A 51 -6.07 -21.05 -6.23
N LEU A 52 -5.63 -19.83 -5.98
CA LEU A 52 -4.19 -19.51 -5.90
C LEU A 52 -3.57 -20.06 -4.62
N GLY A 53 -4.35 -20.43 -3.59
CA GLY A 53 -3.87 -20.99 -2.33
C GLY A 53 -3.29 -19.92 -1.38
N ALA A 54 -3.69 -18.67 -1.54
CA ALA A 54 -3.39 -17.63 -0.55
C ALA A 54 -4.27 -17.82 0.71
N PRO A 55 -3.78 -17.52 1.92
CA PRO A 55 -4.53 -17.72 3.16
C PRO A 55 -5.58 -16.63 3.39
N LEU A 56 -6.60 -16.57 2.51
CA LEU A 56 -7.63 -15.53 2.50
C LEU A 56 -8.40 -15.43 3.82
N HIS A 57 -8.59 -16.56 4.52
CA HIS A 57 -9.27 -16.61 5.82
C HIS A 57 -8.64 -15.71 6.88
N LEU A 58 -7.35 -15.39 6.76
CA LEU A 58 -6.65 -14.50 7.69
C LEU A 58 -6.93 -13.02 7.46
N ILE A 59 -7.34 -12.64 6.25
CA ILE A 59 -7.47 -11.23 5.87
C ILE A 59 -8.88 -10.80 5.48
N ILE A 60 -9.75 -11.74 5.07
CA ILE A 60 -11.03 -11.43 4.41
C ILE A 60 -11.99 -10.61 5.29
N THR A 61 -11.98 -10.83 6.60
CA THR A 61 -12.85 -10.11 7.55
C THR A 61 -12.16 -8.93 8.24
N ALA A 62 -10.85 -8.79 8.04
CA ALA A 62 -10.06 -7.78 8.73
C ALA A 62 -9.96 -6.49 7.91
N LYS A 63 -10.22 -5.35 8.55
CA LYS A 63 -10.03 -4.03 7.93
C LYS A 63 -8.54 -3.77 7.65
N ASP A 64 -8.24 -3.25 6.45
CA ASP A 64 -6.91 -2.80 6.04
C ASP A 64 -5.84 -3.91 6.05
N ALA A 65 -6.26 -5.17 6.05
CA ALA A 65 -5.37 -6.32 6.02
C ALA A 65 -4.89 -6.63 4.60
N PHE A 66 -3.73 -7.29 4.50
CA PHE A 66 -3.23 -7.73 3.20
C PHE A 66 -2.35 -8.98 3.29
N TYR A 67 -2.18 -9.59 2.12
CA TYR A 67 -1.28 -10.69 1.84
C TYR A 67 -0.39 -10.36 0.65
N ILE A 68 0.88 -10.75 0.72
CA ILE A 68 1.83 -10.76 -0.39
C ILE A 68 2.55 -12.11 -0.39
N GLY A 69 2.64 -12.77 -1.53
CA GLY A 69 3.40 -14.01 -1.65
C GLY A 69 3.43 -14.55 -3.06
N THR A 70 4.38 -15.42 -3.34
CA THR A 70 4.49 -16.06 -4.66
C THR A 70 3.58 -17.28 -4.76
N ARG A 71 2.74 -17.30 -5.76
CA ARG A 71 1.83 -18.41 -6.08
C ARG A 71 1.85 -18.67 -7.60
N LYS A 72 2.05 -19.91 -7.98
CA LYS A 72 2.08 -20.33 -9.40
C LYS A 72 3.02 -19.48 -10.26
N GLY A 73 4.21 -19.16 -9.73
CA GLY A 73 5.24 -18.37 -10.42
C GLY A 73 4.93 -16.87 -10.56
N LYS A 74 3.89 -16.37 -9.89
CA LYS A 74 3.54 -14.94 -9.89
C LYS A 74 3.55 -14.38 -8.48
N LEU A 75 3.91 -13.12 -8.33
CA LEU A 75 3.77 -12.39 -7.09
C LEU A 75 2.32 -11.93 -6.95
N ILE A 76 1.64 -12.47 -5.95
CA ILE A 76 0.23 -12.20 -5.68
C ILE A 76 0.13 -11.23 -4.51
N VAL A 77 -0.60 -10.15 -4.72
CA VAL A 77 -0.85 -9.09 -3.77
C VAL A 77 -2.35 -9.00 -3.56
N ILE A 78 -2.80 -9.17 -2.32
CA ILE A 78 -4.24 -9.19 -2.01
C ILE A 78 -4.49 -8.27 -0.83
N GLY A 79 -5.35 -7.27 -1.01
CA GLY A 79 -5.88 -6.46 0.08
C GLY A 79 -7.31 -6.83 0.43
N SER A 80 -7.67 -6.79 1.70
CA SER A 80 -9.05 -7.03 2.15
C SER A 80 -10.03 -5.96 1.64
N ASN A 81 -9.53 -4.72 1.55
CA ASN A 81 -10.25 -3.54 1.07
C ASN A 81 -9.30 -2.61 0.30
N ALA A 82 -9.78 -1.44 -0.12
CA ALA A 82 -8.99 -0.47 -0.87
C ALA A 82 -7.71 -0.03 -0.13
N ARG A 83 -7.80 0.25 1.19
CA ARG A 83 -6.62 0.65 1.97
C ARG A 83 -5.65 -0.51 2.17
N GLY A 84 -6.13 -1.70 2.50
CA GLY A 84 -5.30 -2.90 2.59
C GLY A 84 -4.53 -3.17 1.29
N THR A 85 -5.21 -3.02 0.15
CA THR A 85 -4.57 -3.15 -1.17
C THR A 85 -3.48 -2.09 -1.37
N ALA A 86 -3.76 -0.83 -1.05
CA ALA A 86 -2.79 0.25 -1.16
C ALA A 86 -1.59 0.05 -0.22
N TYR A 87 -1.81 -0.42 1.00
CA TYR A 87 -0.74 -0.75 1.95
C TYR A 87 0.14 -1.91 1.47
N ALA A 88 -0.48 -2.93 0.87
CA ALA A 88 0.28 -4.03 0.25
C ALA A 88 1.19 -3.53 -0.88
N ILE A 89 0.70 -2.62 -1.73
CA ILE A 89 1.49 -2.01 -2.80
C ILE A 89 2.67 -1.21 -2.21
N MET A 90 2.44 -0.42 -1.15
CA MET A 90 3.53 0.30 -0.46
C MET A 90 4.52 -0.66 0.23
N LYS A 91 4.05 -1.81 0.71
CA LYS A 91 4.93 -2.86 1.23
C LYS A 91 5.84 -3.42 0.15
N LEU A 92 5.41 -3.53 -1.11
CA LEU A 92 6.29 -3.91 -2.22
C LEU A 92 7.41 -2.89 -2.43
N SER A 93 7.12 -1.59 -2.34
CA SER A 93 8.14 -0.53 -2.40
C SER A 93 9.19 -0.69 -1.30
N GLU A 94 8.73 -0.96 -0.06
CA GLU A 94 9.61 -1.21 1.08
C GLU A 94 10.49 -2.45 0.86
N LEU A 95 9.91 -3.55 0.37
CA LEU A 95 10.64 -4.78 0.05
C LEU A 95 11.64 -4.59 -1.10
N ALA A 96 11.37 -3.68 -2.02
CA ALA A 96 12.31 -3.29 -3.07
C ALA A 96 13.46 -2.39 -2.54
N GLY A 97 13.41 -1.97 -1.28
CA GLY A 97 14.44 -1.15 -0.63
C GLY A 97 14.15 0.35 -0.60
N VAL A 98 12.92 0.76 -0.87
CA VAL A 98 12.50 2.17 -0.74
C VAL A 98 12.03 2.43 0.68
N SER A 99 12.71 3.33 1.40
CA SER A 99 12.27 3.72 2.75
C SER A 99 10.89 4.38 2.70
N PRO A 100 9.98 4.08 3.63
CA PRO A 100 8.74 4.82 3.79
C PRO A 100 8.95 6.33 3.98
N LEU A 101 10.11 6.72 4.51
CA LEU A 101 10.49 8.10 4.77
C LEU A 101 11.30 8.74 3.63
N ALA A 102 11.51 8.06 2.49
CA ALA A 102 12.37 8.55 1.41
C ALA A 102 12.03 9.98 0.97
N ALA A 103 10.73 10.30 0.80
CA ALA A 103 10.28 11.63 0.41
C ALA A 103 10.44 12.71 1.50
N TRP A 104 10.80 12.33 2.73
CA TRP A 104 10.99 13.23 3.87
C TRP A 104 12.46 13.47 4.20
N ASN A 105 13.28 12.48 3.97
CA ASN A 105 14.69 12.48 4.37
C ASN A 105 15.63 12.60 3.17
N ASP A 106 15.12 12.88 1.98
CA ASP A 106 15.86 12.92 0.71
C ASP A 106 16.71 11.65 0.47
N LEU A 107 16.29 10.53 1.08
CA LEU A 107 16.93 9.23 0.92
C LEU A 107 16.61 8.65 -0.45
N GLN A 108 17.67 8.44 -1.22
CA GLN A 108 17.53 7.73 -2.50
C GLN A 108 17.69 6.22 -2.28
N PRO A 109 16.84 5.40 -2.88
CA PRO A 109 17.01 3.95 -2.80
C PRO A 109 18.26 3.53 -3.57
N ALA A 110 18.89 2.45 -3.09
CA ALA A 110 20.00 1.86 -3.83
C ALA A 110 19.52 1.32 -5.18
N GLN A 111 20.20 1.69 -6.25
CA GLN A 111 19.89 1.18 -7.59
C GLN A 111 20.25 -0.30 -7.71
N ARG A 112 19.38 -1.08 -8.37
CA ARG A 112 19.53 -2.51 -8.59
C ARG A 112 19.23 -2.85 -10.05
N LYS A 113 20.05 -3.69 -10.65
CA LYS A 113 19.83 -4.16 -12.03
C LYS A 113 18.62 -5.07 -12.17
N SER A 114 18.22 -5.74 -11.08
CA SER A 114 17.09 -6.68 -11.04
C SER A 114 16.54 -6.80 -9.63
N LEU A 115 15.26 -7.12 -9.53
CA LEU A 115 14.56 -7.44 -8.30
C LEU A 115 14.09 -8.90 -8.38
N TYR A 116 14.26 -9.64 -7.30
CA TYR A 116 13.84 -11.02 -7.17
C TYR A 116 12.84 -11.15 -6.03
N THR A 117 11.80 -11.93 -6.26
CA THR A 117 10.86 -12.31 -5.21
C THR A 117 11.24 -13.69 -4.68
N PRO A 118 11.45 -13.84 -3.36
CA PRO A 118 11.66 -15.16 -2.77
C PRO A 118 10.44 -16.05 -2.99
N VAL A 119 10.64 -17.29 -3.41
CA VAL A 119 9.54 -18.22 -3.74
C VAL A 119 8.79 -18.64 -2.47
N ASP A 120 9.49 -18.78 -1.34
CA ASP A 120 8.97 -19.35 -0.10
C ASP A 120 8.61 -18.31 0.95
N GLN A 121 8.74 -17.03 0.65
CA GLN A 121 8.37 -15.97 1.58
C GLN A 121 6.96 -15.44 1.32
N GLN A 122 6.28 -15.13 2.41
CA GLN A 122 4.99 -14.46 2.37
C GLN A 122 4.90 -13.43 3.49
N TRP A 123 4.15 -12.37 3.24
CA TRP A 123 3.86 -11.31 4.20
C TRP A 123 2.36 -11.22 4.38
N ILE A 124 1.93 -11.29 5.63
CA ILE A 124 0.54 -11.14 6.03
C ILE A 124 0.52 -10.07 7.11
N GLU A 125 -0.19 -8.99 6.85
CA GLU A 125 -0.42 -7.97 7.85
C GLU A 125 -1.91 -7.85 8.15
N VAL A 126 -2.26 -8.05 9.42
CA VAL A 126 -3.60 -7.87 9.95
C VAL A 126 -3.48 -6.84 11.08
N PRO A 127 -3.96 -5.61 10.87
CA PRO A 127 -3.85 -4.56 11.88
C PRO A 127 -4.60 -4.93 13.16
N ARG A 128 -3.91 -4.87 14.30
CA ARG A 128 -4.51 -5.13 15.64
C ARG A 128 -5.19 -3.88 16.21
N ILE A 129 -4.75 -2.70 15.76
CA ILE A 129 -5.29 -1.40 16.20
C ILE A 129 -6.02 -0.79 15.02
N GLU A 130 -7.28 -0.40 15.21
CA GLU A 130 -8.11 0.15 14.15
C GLU A 130 -7.61 1.52 13.69
N PHE A 131 -7.32 2.43 14.62
CA PHE A 131 -6.87 3.79 14.31
C PHE A 131 -5.36 3.90 14.50
N ARG A 132 -4.65 4.19 13.42
CA ARG A 132 -3.19 4.30 13.37
C ARG A 132 -2.83 5.57 12.62
N GLY A 133 -2.05 6.46 13.24
CA GLY A 133 -1.82 7.71 12.53
C GLY A 133 -0.88 8.69 13.20
N LEU A 134 -1.03 9.92 12.78
CA LEU A 134 -0.22 11.04 13.22
C LEU A 134 -1.09 12.04 13.97
N ALA A 135 -0.56 12.56 15.09
CA ALA A 135 -1.10 13.74 15.76
C ALA A 135 -0.22 14.95 15.40
N LEU A 136 -0.83 15.95 14.79
CA LEU A 136 -0.15 17.18 14.39
C LEU A 136 -0.71 18.34 15.19
N ASN A 137 0.13 18.98 16.00
CA ASN A 137 -0.23 20.11 16.85
C ASN A 137 0.25 21.46 16.30
N ASN A 138 0.77 21.50 15.09
CA ASN A 138 1.30 22.71 14.48
C ASN A 138 0.49 23.08 13.22
N SER A 139 -0.17 24.22 13.26
CA SER A 139 -0.94 24.77 12.14
C SER A 139 -0.11 24.95 10.85
N GLN A 140 1.21 25.07 10.94
CA GLN A 140 2.08 25.18 9.75
C GLN A 140 2.10 23.90 8.91
N TRP A 141 1.99 22.72 9.54
CA TRP A 141 1.93 21.45 8.83
C TRP A 141 0.56 21.16 8.22
N MET A 142 -0.49 21.76 8.76
CA MET A 142 -1.87 21.61 8.30
C MET A 142 -2.25 22.57 7.18
N LYS A 143 -1.28 23.11 6.46
CA LYS A 143 -1.54 23.90 5.25
C LYS A 143 -1.85 22.99 4.06
N PRO A 144 -2.74 23.42 3.14
CA PRO A 144 -3.15 22.61 1.98
C PRO A 144 -1.99 22.03 1.16
N GLN A 145 -0.89 22.79 1.00
CA GLN A 145 0.30 22.33 0.28
C GLN A 145 1.00 21.13 0.94
N ASN A 146 0.80 20.89 2.23
CA ASN A 146 1.41 19.79 2.96
C ASN A 146 0.53 18.52 3.01
N TYR A 147 -0.78 18.64 2.77
CA TYR A 147 -1.72 17.51 2.92
C TYR A 147 -1.34 16.33 2.03
N SER A 148 -1.01 16.55 0.78
CA SER A 148 -0.64 15.47 -0.12
C SER A 148 0.65 14.77 0.32
N ARG A 149 1.61 15.52 0.87
CA ARG A 149 2.88 14.97 1.39
C ARG A 149 2.64 14.14 2.66
N ILE A 150 1.81 14.65 3.58
CA ILE A 150 1.41 13.95 4.80
C ILE A 150 0.63 12.67 4.44
N ALA A 151 -0.35 12.77 3.54
CA ALA A 151 -1.16 11.62 3.12
C ALA A 151 -0.31 10.51 2.47
N ARG A 152 0.68 10.86 1.65
CA ARG A 152 1.64 9.89 1.08
C ARG A 152 2.50 9.23 2.15
N LEU A 153 2.97 9.99 3.14
CA LEU A 153 3.70 9.44 4.28
C LEU A 153 2.82 8.46 5.05
N MET A 154 1.60 8.85 5.39
CA MET A 154 0.63 8.01 6.08
C MET A 154 0.37 6.71 5.31
N LEU A 155 0.18 6.80 3.99
CA LEU A 155 -0.01 5.64 3.13
C LEU A 155 1.18 4.67 3.21
N ARG A 156 2.41 5.17 3.13
CA ARG A 156 3.64 4.39 3.22
C ARG A 156 3.83 3.76 4.61
N LEU A 157 3.42 4.45 5.66
CA LEU A 157 3.47 3.98 7.06
C LEU A 157 2.25 3.13 7.45
N ARG A 158 1.33 2.86 6.53
CA ARG A 158 0.09 2.11 6.79
C ARG A 158 -0.80 2.75 7.86
N ALA A 159 -0.75 4.09 7.91
CA ALA A 159 -1.57 4.91 8.79
C ALA A 159 -2.90 5.29 8.12
N ASN A 160 -3.97 5.41 8.91
CA ASN A 160 -5.32 5.71 8.44
C ASN A 160 -5.99 6.87 9.20
N THR A 161 -5.30 7.46 10.16
CA THR A 161 -5.85 8.50 11.02
C THR A 161 -4.91 9.70 11.08
N LEU A 162 -5.45 10.89 10.84
CA LEU A 162 -4.76 12.15 11.07
C LEU A 162 -5.51 12.92 12.14
N TRP A 163 -4.86 13.15 13.27
CA TRP A 163 -5.41 13.92 14.38
C TRP A 163 -4.81 15.32 14.37
N GLN A 164 -5.67 16.34 14.26
CA GLN A 164 -5.25 17.70 14.40
C GLN A 164 -5.45 18.14 15.86
N VAL A 165 -4.37 18.52 16.52
CA VAL A 165 -4.37 19.03 17.89
C VAL A 165 -4.11 20.54 17.81
N ASP A 166 -5.10 21.33 17.43
CA ASP A 166 -5.07 22.76 17.67
C ASP A 166 -6.27 23.13 18.56
N GLY A 167 -6.08 24.05 19.48
CA GLY A 167 -7.07 24.42 20.49
C GLY A 167 -8.34 25.09 19.95
N ARG A 168 -8.65 24.91 18.68
CA ARG A 168 -9.88 25.34 18.03
C ARG A 168 -10.71 24.11 17.72
N HIS A 169 -11.56 23.78 18.69
CA HIS A 169 -12.48 22.63 18.63
C HIS A 169 -13.62 22.76 17.62
N GLU A 170 -13.51 23.54 16.58
CA GLU A 170 -14.61 23.71 15.64
C GLU A 170 -14.25 23.21 14.24
N ALA A 171 -15.09 22.30 13.74
CA ALA A 171 -15.31 21.96 12.33
C ALA A 171 -14.35 21.01 11.63
N ALA A 172 -13.95 19.92 12.23
CA ALA A 172 -13.30 18.83 11.49
C ALA A 172 -14.11 17.51 11.42
N TYR A 173 -15.39 17.55 11.79
CA TYR A 173 -16.25 16.34 11.87
C TYR A 173 -17.52 16.41 11.02
N ASN A 174 -17.49 17.13 9.90
CA ASN A 174 -18.58 17.04 8.90
C ASN A 174 -18.07 16.53 7.56
#